data_1b614236ff1df2f9c4c54939979c6d40
#
_entry.id   1b614236ff1df2f9c4c54939979c6d40
#
_cell.length_a   1.000
_cell.length_b   1.000
_cell.length_c   1.000
_cell.angle_alpha   90.00
_cell.angle_beta   90.00
_cell.angle_gamma   90.00
#
_symmetry.space_group_name_H-M   'P 1'
#
loop_
_entity.id
_entity.type
_entity.pdbx_description
1 polymer ?
#
loop_
_entity_poly.entity_id
_entity_poly.type
_entity_poly.pdbx_seq_one_letter_code
_entity_poly.pdbx_strand_id
1 'polypeptide(L)'
;MKPLESEFLEKIESHKGMIFKISKMYVDGKEDREDLFQEIIYQLWKSYQNFEGKSQFSTWLYRVSINTALTFLNKEKKKTDNASLTENIDVQDENSDEKETQLEFFYKAVHELNPVEKALIFLFLEGQ
;
A
#
# COMPACT_ATOMS: atom_id res chain seq x y z
N MET A 1 -5.42 30.42 10.19
CA MET A 1 -5.36 29.66 8.95
C MET A 1 -4.40 28.49 9.11
N LYS A 2 -4.90 27.25 9.04
CA LYS A 2 -4.02 26.08 9.15
C LYS A 2 -3.16 25.97 7.90
N PRO A 3 -1.85 25.74 8.06
CA PRO A 3 -1.02 25.42 6.90
C PRO A 3 -1.55 24.19 6.19
N LEU A 4 -1.40 24.18 4.88
CA LEU A 4 -1.82 23.05 4.05
C LEU A 4 -1.19 21.73 4.53
N GLU A 5 0.04 21.80 4.98
CA GLU A 5 0.76 20.66 5.53
C GLU A 5 0.06 20.07 6.77
N SER A 6 -0.37 20.92 7.70
CA SER A 6 -1.05 20.47 8.91
C SER A 6 -2.38 19.80 8.59
N GLU A 7 -3.13 20.38 7.66
CA GLU A 7 -4.39 19.81 7.20
C GLU A 7 -4.17 18.44 6.58
N PHE A 8 -3.16 18.33 5.74
CA PHE A 8 -2.82 17.07 5.09
C PHE A 8 -2.45 16.01 6.11
N LEU A 9 -1.59 16.36 7.08
CA LEU A 9 -1.14 15.42 8.09
C LEU A 9 -2.29 14.89 8.95
N GLU A 10 -3.26 15.75 9.28
CA GLU A 10 -4.44 15.32 10.02
C GLU A 10 -5.25 14.29 9.23
N LYS A 11 -5.43 14.53 7.95
CA LYS A 11 -6.17 13.62 7.08
C LYS A 11 -5.44 12.29 6.88
N ILE A 12 -4.12 12.35 6.72
CA ILE A 12 -3.31 11.14 6.57
C ILE A 12 -3.37 10.31 7.85
N GLU A 13 -3.28 10.94 9.00
CA GLU A 13 -3.34 10.23 10.27
C GLU A 13 -4.66 9.47 10.41
N SER A 14 -5.76 10.06 9.96
CA SER A 14 -7.07 9.40 9.99
C SER A 14 -7.17 8.22 9.03
N HIS A 15 -6.35 8.18 7.99
CA HIS A 15 -6.39 7.14 6.95
C HIS A 15 -5.14 6.27 6.92
N LYS A 16 -4.31 6.39 7.92
CA LYS A 16 -3.02 5.70 8.00
C LYS A 16 -3.15 4.17 7.93
N GLY A 17 -4.14 3.62 8.62
CA GLY A 17 -4.36 2.18 8.62
C GLY A 17 -4.69 1.65 7.24
N MET A 18 -5.40 2.43 6.46
CA MET A 18 -5.79 2.08 5.11
C MET A 18 -4.59 2.03 4.17
N ILE A 19 -3.71 3.03 4.30
CA ILE A 19 -2.47 3.08 3.51
C ILE A 19 -1.59 1.88 3.88
N PHE A 20 -1.53 1.55 5.16
CA PHE A 20 -0.76 0.41 5.63
C PHE A 20 -1.29 -0.90 5.04
N LYS A 21 -2.61 -1.07 5.00
CA LYS A 21 -3.23 -2.25 4.39
C LYS A 21 -2.87 -2.39 2.92
N ILE A 22 -2.90 -1.28 2.19
CA ILE A 22 -2.53 -1.29 0.77
C ILE A 22 -1.08 -1.74 0.62
N SER A 23 -0.18 -1.18 1.41
CA SER A 23 1.23 -1.56 1.36
C SER A 23 1.41 -3.05 1.61
N LYS A 24 0.69 -3.58 2.59
CA LYS A 24 0.78 -4.99 2.96
C LYS A 24 0.20 -5.92 1.91
N MET A 25 -0.81 -5.45 1.17
CA MET A 25 -1.41 -6.25 0.08
C MET A 25 -0.50 -6.39 -1.13
N TYR A 26 0.32 -5.39 -1.40
CA TYR A 26 1.08 -5.33 -2.63
C TYR A 26 2.51 -5.79 -2.51
N VAL A 27 3.12 -5.74 -1.33
CA VAL A 27 4.51 -6.16 -1.17
C VAL A 27 4.67 -7.06 0.05
N ASP A 28 5.59 -8.01 -0.06
CA ASP A 28 6.05 -8.83 1.03
C ASP A 28 7.28 -8.19 1.66
N GLY A 29 7.54 -8.50 2.90
CA GLY A 29 8.73 -8.04 3.57
C GLY A 29 8.54 -6.68 4.21
N LYS A 30 9.09 -6.55 5.39
CA LYS A 30 8.92 -5.36 6.23
C LYS A 30 9.51 -4.13 5.58
N GLU A 31 10.72 -4.25 5.03
CA GLU A 31 11.40 -3.11 4.43
C GLU A 31 10.67 -2.58 3.21
N ASP A 32 10.22 -3.48 2.34
CA ASP A 32 9.51 -3.10 1.13
C ASP A 32 8.17 -2.46 1.47
N ARG A 33 7.49 -2.97 2.51
CA ARG A 33 6.23 -2.36 2.96
C ARG A 33 6.45 -0.96 3.49
N GLU A 34 7.51 -0.75 4.25
CA GLU A 34 7.84 0.58 4.76
C GLU A 34 8.18 1.53 3.62
N ASP A 35 8.95 1.07 2.65
CA ASP A 35 9.31 1.87 1.48
C ASP A 35 8.07 2.25 0.68
N LEU A 36 7.18 1.29 0.44
CA LEU A 36 5.95 1.56 -0.28
C LEU A 36 5.06 2.53 0.50
N PHE A 37 4.93 2.32 1.80
CA PHE A 37 4.16 3.20 2.66
C PHE A 37 4.65 4.65 2.54
N GLN A 38 5.95 4.85 2.64
CA GLN A 38 6.55 6.17 2.53
C GLN A 38 6.35 6.78 1.15
N GLU A 39 6.49 5.96 0.11
CA GLU A 39 6.29 6.43 -1.26
C GLU A 39 4.84 6.85 -1.47
N ILE A 40 3.88 6.12 -0.91
CA ILE A 40 2.47 6.49 -0.98
C ILE A 40 2.24 7.83 -0.30
N ILE A 41 2.78 8.03 0.90
CA ILE A 41 2.66 9.30 1.62
C ILE A 41 3.23 10.45 0.78
N TYR A 42 4.40 10.23 0.18
CA TYR A 42 5.04 11.22 -0.66
C TYR A 42 4.18 11.59 -1.87
N GLN A 43 3.65 10.60 -2.56
CA GLN A 43 2.79 10.84 -3.73
C GLN A 43 1.48 11.52 -3.34
N LEU A 44 0.92 11.16 -2.20
CA LEU A 44 -0.28 11.83 -1.69
C LEU A 44 0.00 13.29 -1.41
N TRP A 45 1.10 13.61 -0.75
CA TRP A 45 1.48 14.98 -0.47
C TRP A 45 1.69 15.79 -1.76
N LYS A 46 2.41 15.21 -2.68
CA LYS A 46 2.69 15.84 -3.97
C LYS A 46 1.41 16.15 -4.74
N SER A 47 0.45 15.22 -4.70
CA SER A 47 -0.81 15.34 -5.42
C SER A 47 -1.85 16.16 -4.67
N TYR A 48 -1.72 16.28 -3.35
CA TYR A 48 -2.70 16.96 -2.52
C TYR A 48 -2.86 18.44 -2.90
N GLN A 49 -1.77 19.05 -3.31
CA GLN A 49 -1.79 20.47 -3.71
C GLN A 49 -2.71 20.69 -4.91
N ASN A 50 -2.95 19.66 -5.71
CA ASN A 50 -3.82 19.71 -6.86
C ASN A 50 -5.18 19.05 -6.61
N PHE A 51 -5.44 18.63 -5.39
CA PHE A 51 -6.72 18.02 -5.03
C PHE A 51 -7.77 19.12 -4.91
N GLU A 52 -8.77 19.07 -5.77
CA GLU A 52 -9.79 20.11 -5.88
C GLU A 52 -11.10 19.74 -5.16
N GLY A 53 -11.13 18.61 -4.47
CA GLY A 53 -12.34 18.18 -3.76
C GLY A 53 -13.44 17.65 -4.66
N LYS A 54 -13.10 17.26 -5.90
CA LYS A 54 -14.08 16.72 -6.85
C LYS A 54 -14.55 15.32 -6.48
N SER A 55 -13.79 14.63 -5.64
CA SER A 55 -14.16 13.33 -5.09
C SER A 55 -13.97 13.38 -3.58
N GLN A 56 -14.50 12.36 -2.90
CA GLN A 56 -14.23 12.23 -1.48
C GLN A 56 -12.74 11.98 -1.27
N PHE A 57 -12.23 12.46 -0.16
CA PHE A 57 -10.81 12.32 0.16
C PHE A 57 -10.39 10.86 0.15
N SER A 58 -11.20 9.97 0.74
CA SER A 58 -10.88 8.54 0.78
C SER A 58 -10.77 7.93 -0.61
N THR A 59 -11.68 8.29 -1.52
CA THR A 59 -11.64 7.81 -2.90
C THR A 59 -10.37 8.26 -3.61
N TRP A 60 -10.02 9.51 -3.45
CA TRP A 60 -8.79 10.06 -4.02
C TRP A 60 -7.56 9.37 -3.45
N LEU A 61 -7.56 9.15 -2.13
CA LEU A 61 -6.46 8.49 -1.46
C LEU A 61 -6.25 7.07 -1.97
N TYR A 62 -7.35 6.30 -2.14
CA TYR A 62 -7.27 4.96 -2.70
C TYR A 62 -6.64 4.97 -4.09
N ARG A 63 -7.10 5.87 -4.94
CA ARG A 63 -6.61 5.96 -6.31
C ARG A 63 -5.11 6.23 -6.35
N VAL A 64 -4.65 7.22 -5.62
CA VAL A 64 -3.23 7.57 -5.58
C VAL A 64 -2.42 6.43 -4.99
N SER A 65 -2.90 5.84 -3.90
CA SER A 65 -2.19 4.76 -3.23
C SER A 65 -2.02 3.53 -4.12
N ILE A 66 -3.10 3.11 -4.77
CA ILE A 66 -3.06 1.94 -5.65
C ILE A 66 -2.17 2.20 -6.86
N ASN A 67 -2.29 3.37 -7.48
CA ASN A 67 -1.43 3.74 -8.60
C ASN A 67 0.04 3.76 -8.19
N THR A 68 0.33 4.26 -7.00
CA THR A 68 1.70 4.26 -6.47
C THR A 68 2.21 2.84 -6.27
N ALA A 69 1.38 1.97 -5.71
CA ALA A 69 1.74 0.58 -5.50
C ALA A 69 2.06 -0.13 -6.82
N LEU A 70 1.22 0.08 -7.83
CA LEU A 70 1.45 -0.50 -9.14
C LEU A 70 2.76 -0.03 -9.77
N THR A 71 3.04 1.26 -9.65
CA THR A 71 4.29 1.84 -10.15
C THR A 71 5.49 1.26 -9.40
N PHE A 72 5.36 1.15 -8.08
CA PHE A 72 6.41 0.57 -7.24
C PHE A 72 6.73 -0.87 -7.66
N LEU A 73 5.70 -1.68 -7.88
CA LEU A 73 5.88 -3.06 -8.32
C LEU A 73 6.55 -3.14 -9.69
N ASN A 74 6.19 -2.26 -10.61
CA ASN A 74 6.83 -2.23 -11.92
C ASN A 74 8.33 -1.93 -11.82
N LYS A 75 8.70 -1.02 -10.95
CA LYS A 75 10.11 -0.69 -10.72
C LYS A 75 10.87 -1.86 -10.11
N GLU A 76 10.26 -2.53 -9.15
CA GLU A 76 10.86 -3.70 -8.51
C GLU A 76 11.02 -4.85 -9.49
N LYS A 77 10.04 -5.05 -10.36
CA LYS A 77 10.10 -6.07 -11.40
C LYS A 77 11.25 -5.81 -12.36
N LYS A 78 11.44 -4.56 -12.76
CA LYS A 78 12.54 -4.18 -13.63
C LYS A 78 13.89 -4.43 -12.98
N LYS A 79 14.02 -4.15 -11.69
CA LYS A 79 15.25 -4.43 -10.95
C LYS A 79 15.52 -5.92 -10.88
N THR A 80 14.49 -6.72 -10.65
CA THR A 80 14.61 -8.17 -10.57
C THR A 80 15.01 -8.76 -11.92
N ASP A 81 14.46 -8.24 -13.01
CA ASP A 81 14.81 -8.68 -14.35
C ASP A 81 16.27 -8.35 -14.70
N ASN A 82 16.79 -7.27 -14.12
CA ASN A 82 18.15 -6.82 -14.36
C ASN A 82 19.18 -7.38 -13.38
N ALA A 83 18.72 -7.83 -12.23
CA ALA A 83 19.58 -8.43 -11.22
C ALA A 83 19.42 -9.95 -11.29
N SER A 84 20.53 -10.66 -11.26
CA SER A 84 20.45 -12.11 -11.16
C SER A 84 19.68 -12.48 -9.92
N LEU A 85 18.75 -13.39 -10.09
CA LEU A 85 17.81 -13.86 -9.08
C LEU A 85 18.50 -14.18 -7.75
N THR A 86 18.27 -13.34 -6.77
CA THR A 86 18.53 -13.71 -5.39
C THR A 86 17.24 -14.29 -4.85
N GLU A 87 17.30 -15.53 -4.45
CA GLU A 87 16.16 -16.15 -3.81
C GLU A 87 15.88 -15.42 -2.50
N ASN A 88 14.69 -14.85 -2.42
CA ASN A 88 14.22 -14.29 -1.17
C ASN A 88 13.87 -15.44 -0.23
N ILE A 89 14.73 -15.64 0.74
CA ILE A 89 14.43 -16.58 1.80
C ILE A 89 13.46 -15.87 2.74
N ASP A 90 12.21 -16.31 2.71
CA ASP A 90 11.23 -15.82 3.65
C ASP A 90 11.55 -16.37 5.02
N VAL A 91 12.01 -15.49 5.89
CA VAL A 91 12.14 -15.82 7.30
C VAL A 91 10.74 -15.70 7.88
N GLN A 92 10.10 -16.83 8.08
CA GLN A 92 8.81 -16.85 8.73
C GLN A 92 8.99 -16.53 10.21
N ASP A 93 8.25 -15.56 10.66
CA ASP A 93 8.19 -15.23 12.07
C ASP A 93 7.31 -16.27 12.75
N GLU A 94 7.89 -17.07 13.61
CA GLU A 94 7.20 -18.20 14.25
C GLU A 94 6.32 -17.79 15.43
N ASN A 95 6.22 -16.52 15.74
CA ASN A 95 5.54 -16.04 16.95
C ASN A 95 4.17 -15.42 16.71
N SER A 96 3.45 -15.90 15.69
CA SER A 96 2.11 -15.37 15.43
C SER A 96 1.05 -16.16 16.18
N ASP A 97 0.07 -15.47 16.75
CA ASP A 97 -1.12 -16.10 17.30
C ASP A 97 -2.05 -16.53 16.16
N GLU A 98 -3.16 -17.21 16.50
CA GLU A 98 -4.08 -17.70 15.48
C GLU A 98 -4.64 -16.62 14.56
N LYS A 99 -4.90 -15.42 15.10
CA LYS A 99 -5.38 -14.31 14.29
C LYS A 99 -4.34 -13.85 13.30
N GLU A 100 -3.10 -13.76 13.73
CA GLU A 100 -2.02 -13.39 12.83
C GLU A 100 -1.81 -14.44 11.76
N THR A 101 -1.94 -15.71 12.12
CA THR A 101 -1.82 -16.80 11.16
C THR A 101 -2.91 -16.73 10.09
N GLN A 102 -4.16 -16.47 10.48
CA GLN A 102 -5.25 -16.30 9.53
C GLN A 102 -5.04 -15.08 8.64
N LEU A 103 -4.56 -14.01 9.23
CA LEU A 103 -4.26 -12.79 8.49
C LEU A 103 -3.12 -13.03 7.51
N GLU A 104 -2.09 -13.77 7.92
CA GLU A 104 -1.00 -14.14 7.04
C GLU A 104 -1.48 -14.97 5.86
N PHE A 105 -2.38 -15.92 6.11
CA PHE A 105 -2.98 -16.74 5.06
C PHE A 105 -3.73 -15.88 4.05
N PHE A 106 -4.50 -14.92 4.57
CA PHE A 106 -5.23 -14.00 3.71
C PHE A 106 -4.27 -13.21 2.82
N TYR A 107 -3.23 -12.64 3.39
CA TYR A 107 -2.28 -11.85 2.61
C TYR A 107 -1.48 -12.68 1.63
N LYS A 108 -1.16 -13.93 1.98
CA LYS A 108 -0.51 -14.84 1.03
C LYS A 108 -1.41 -15.12 -0.16
N ALA A 109 -2.69 -15.37 0.10
CA ALA A 109 -3.65 -15.59 -0.98
C ALA A 109 -3.77 -14.35 -1.87
N VAL A 110 -3.81 -13.17 -1.25
CA VAL A 110 -3.88 -11.91 -1.99
C VAL A 110 -2.63 -11.71 -2.85
N HIS A 111 -1.47 -12.11 -2.35
CA HIS A 111 -0.22 -11.95 -3.09
C HIS A 111 -0.15 -12.81 -4.36
N GLU A 112 -0.95 -13.86 -4.44
CA GLU A 112 -1.03 -14.67 -5.64
C GLU A 112 -1.89 -14.03 -6.74
N LEU A 113 -2.66 -13.01 -6.39
CA LEU A 113 -3.50 -12.31 -7.34
C LEU A 113 -2.68 -11.31 -8.14
N ASN A 114 -3.16 -10.99 -9.35
CA ASN A 114 -2.52 -9.92 -10.10
C ASN A 114 -2.89 -8.56 -9.49
N PRO A 115 -2.15 -7.48 -9.83
CA PRO A 115 -2.39 -6.18 -9.20
C PRO A 115 -3.81 -5.63 -9.35
N VAL A 116 -4.47 -5.90 -10.46
CA VAL A 116 -5.84 -5.43 -10.68
C VAL A 116 -6.80 -6.16 -9.75
N GLU A 117 -6.62 -7.47 -9.61
CA GLU A 117 -7.43 -8.27 -8.69
C GLU A 117 -7.25 -7.82 -7.24
N LYS A 118 -6.02 -7.49 -6.86
CA LYS A 118 -5.73 -6.94 -5.52
C LYS A 118 -6.50 -5.65 -5.28
N ALA A 119 -6.50 -4.76 -6.26
CA ALA A 119 -7.23 -3.50 -6.15
C ALA A 119 -8.72 -3.73 -5.99
N LEU A 120 -9.29 -4.66 -6.76
CA LEU A 120 -10.72 -4.98 -6.68
C LEU A 120 -11.09 -5.54 -5.32
N ILE A 121 -10.28 -6.46 -4.79
CA ILE A 121 -10.53 -7.03 -3.46
C ILE A 121 -10.45 -5.95 -2.38
N PHE A 122 -9.45 -5.10 -2.47
CA PHE A 122 -9.30 -4.02 -1.51
C PHE A 122 -10.52 -3.11 -1.50
N LEU A 123 -10.97 -2.69 -2.69
CA LEU A 123 -12.12 -1.81 -2.80
C LEU A 123 -13.39 -2.49 -2.31
N PHE A 124 -13.54 -3.77 -2.56
CA PHE A 124 -14.70 -4.53 -2.08
C PHE A 124 -14.73 -4.57 -0.56
N LEU A 125 -13.60 -4.89 0.07
CA LEU A 125 -13.54 -5.01 1.52
C LEU A 125 -13.72 -3.66 2.22
N GLU A 126 -13.12 -2.62 1.68
CA GLU A 126 -13.20 -1.29 2.28
C GLU A 126 -14.52 -0.58 1.96
N GLY A 127 -15.25 -1.04 0.96
CA GLY A 127 -16.54 -0.48 0.57
C GLY A 127 -17.72 -0.94 1.42
N GLN A 128 -17.47 -1.85 2.37
CA GLN A 128 -18.54 -2.36 3.22
C GLN A 128 -18.65 -1.62 4.54
#